data_0eeff4227a2dbf58337717bc79130342
#
_entry.id   0eeff4227a2dbf58337717bc79130342
#
_cell.length_a   1.000
_cell.length_b   1.000
_cell.length_c   1.000
_cell.angle_alpha   90.00
_cell.angle_beta   90.00
_cell.angle_gamma   90.00
#
_symmetry.space_group_name_H-M   'P 1'
#
loop_
_entity.id
_entity.type
_entity.pdbx_description
1 polymer ?
#
loop_
_entity_poly.entity_id
_entity_poly.type
_entity_poly.pdbx_seq_one_letter_code
_entity_poly.pdbx_strand_id
1 'polypeptide(L)'
;MKKILVLTAIFILTSSFSILYPTKTYCPAYSSRFVEISSIKYKGEIFNAISMKRDSNRIRAKYFAAPDLKGNSVYKRYAGWSHGKNIILFSSGTYMDRSLQRPEGLTIDNGIPVNETLISGRMDALVIVYTSGGIAVSNLKDGDLTLNGNGINPKRKFNIRKSTWDKDDFMEWAKSEEATVFQTHLLIYKNELKISSVNSNEKSQERRFLAVGKDDEGKVVHVIVHCPTHSTLYEGAKKTFDFLKNSKDMEVNFMINLDTGYQDVFRLFNRDGSLNPTIRGPVEPSTAVNLLTYYFE
;
A
#
# COMPACT_ATOMS: atom_id res chain seq x y z
N MET A 1 -43.88 61.34 -7.92
CA MET A 1 -42.82 60.46 -8.46
C MET A 1 -42.45 59.40 -7.42
N LYS A 2 -42.95 58.18 -7.58
CA LYS A 2 -42.67 57.05 -6.65
C LYS A 2 -41.42 56.31 -7.14
N LYS A 3 -40.38 56.27 -6.31
CA LYS A 3 -39.18 55.45 -6.57
C LYS A 3 -39.48 54.01 -6.15
N ILE A 4 -39.46 53.11 -7.12
CA ILE A 4 -39.56 51.67 -6.90
C ILE A 4 -38.15 51.17 -6.56
N LEU A 5 -37.97 50.66 -5.36
CA LEU A 5 -36.73 49.97 -4.93
C LEU A 5 -36.85 48.51 -5.34
N VAL A 6 -36.06 48.10 -6.29
CA VAL A 6 -35.95 46.69 -6.68
C VAL A 6 -34.89 46.04 -5.80
N LEU A 7 -35.35 45.20 -4.89
CA LEU A 7 -34.48 44.36 -4.06
C LEU A 7 -34.14 43.09 -4.86
N THR A 8 -32.90 43.00 -5.36
CA THR A 8 -32.40 41.81 -6.01
C THR A 8 -31.88 40.88 -4.91
N ALA A 9 -32.64 39.83 -4.60
CA ALA A 9 -32.20 38.76 -3.70
C ALA A 9 -31.26 37.85 -4.46
N ILE A 10 -29.97 37.91 -4.11
CA ILE A 10 -28.95 36.94 -4.59
C ILE A 10 -29.11 35.66 -3.76
N PHE A 11 -29.72 34.64 -4.36
CA PHE A 11 -29.71 33.29 -3.82
C PHE A 11 -28.31 32.69 -4.07
N ILE A 12 -27.48 32.68 -3.04
CA ILE A 12 -26.25 31.91 -3.03
C ILE A 12 -26.65 30.45 -2.80
N LEU A 13 -26.75 29.67 -3.88
CA LEU A 13 -26.82 28.22 -3.83
C LEU A 13 -25.45 27.70 -3.37
N THR A 14 -25.29 27.54 -2.07
CA THR A 14 -24.22 26.69 -1.52
C THR A 14 -24.54 25.25 -1.89
N SER A 15 -24.06 24.78 -3.03
CA SER A 15 -24.03 23.37 -3.35
C SER A 15 -23.07 22.70 -2.37
N SER A 16 -23.61 22.19 -1.28
CA SER A 16 -22.94 21.25 -0.41
C SER A 16 -22.63 20.01 -1.26
N PHE A 17 -21.42 19.92 -1.80
CA PHE A 17 -20.90 18.68 -2.31
C PHE A 17 -20.74 17.74 -1.11
N SER A 18 -21.81 17.05 -0.75
CA SER A 18 -21.73 15.85 0.03
C SER A 18 -20.85 14.90 -0.74
N ILE A 19 -19.60 14.69 -0.28
CA ILE A 19 -18.76 13.64 -0.74
C ILE A 19 -19.55 12.37 -0.42
N LEU A 20 -20.20 11.81 -1.42
CA LEU A 20 -20.86 10.53 -1.36
C LEU A 20 -19.76 9.52 -1.05
N TYR A 21 -19.52 9.27 0.24
CA TYR A 21 -18.94 8.00 0.66
C TYR A 21 -19.88 6.95 0.09
N PRO A 22 -19.37 5.92 -0.62
CA PRO A 22 -20.23 4.93 -1.23
C PRO A 22 -21.18 4.39 -0.16
N THR A 23 -22.46 4.76 -0.30
CA THR A 23 -23.53 4.28 0.57
C THR A 23 -23.49 2.77 0.58
N LYS A 24 -23.36 2.20 1.79
CA LYS A 24 -23.56 0.78 2.13
C LYS A 24 -23.55 -0.16 0.92
N THR A 25 -22.39 -0.41 0.38
CA THR A 25 -22.20 -1.60 -0.43
C THR A 25 -22.35 -2.76 0.54
N TYR A 26 -23.32 -3.61 0.29
CA TYR A 26 -23.54 -4.85 1.06
C TYR A 26 -22.26 -5.69 0.88
N CYS A 27 -21.32 -5.54 1.79
CA CYS A 27 -20.16 -6.41 1.86
C CYS A 27 -20.64 -7.68 2.56
N PRO A 28 -20.78 -8.82 1.86
CA PRO A 28 -20.97 -10.07 2.56
C PRO A 28 -19.80 -10.20 3.52
N ALA A 29 -20.11 -10.39 4.80
CA ALA A 29 -19.13 -10.45 5.87
C ALA A 29 -17.99 -11.39 5.46
N TYR A 30 -16.77 -10.85 5.27
CA TYR A 30 -15.62 -11.71 5.06
C TYR A 30 -15.48 -12.61 6.30
N SER A 31 -15.26 -13.88 6.05
CA SER A 31 -15.16 -14.86 7.13
C SER A 31 -13.98 -14.51 8.04
N SER A 32 -14.21 -14.53 9.37
CA SER A 32 -13.14 -14.43 10.38
C SER A 32 -12.03 -15.48 10.19
N ARG A 33 -12.33 -16.52 9.44
CA ARG A 33 -11.37 -17.55 9.05
C ARG A 33 -10.20 -17.02 8.20
N PHE A 34 -10.43 -15.98 7.39
CA PHE A 34 -9.42 -15.47 6.46
C PHE A 34 -8.82 -14.13 6.86
N VAL A 35 -9.52 -13.35 7.69
CA VAL A 35 -9.05 -12.04 8.16
C VAL A 35 -9.19 -11.97 9.68
N GLU A 36 -8.08 -11.73 10.35
CA GLU A 36 -8.02 -11.48 11.78
C GLU A 36 -7.54 -10.05 12.02
N ILE A 37 -8.27 -9.31 12.84
CA ILE A 37 -7.86 -7.98 13.31
C ILE A 37 -7.58 -8.11 14.81
N SER A 38 -6.38 -7.78 15.21
CA SER A 38 -5.95 -7.86 16.61
C SER A 38 -5.17 -6.63 17.03
N SER A 39 -5.35 -6.21 18.28
CA SER A 39 -4.55 -5.19 18.94
C SER A 39 -3.84 -5.86 20.11
N ILE A 40 -2.54 -6.00 20.02
CA ILE A 40 -1.73 -6.80 20.94
C ILE A 40 -0.68 -5.90 21.59
N LYS A 41 -0.62 -5.94 22.93
CA LYS A 41 0.48 -5.31 23.68
C LYS A 41 1.64 -6.29 23.77
N TYR A 42 2.77 -5.92 23.15
CA TYR A 42 3.99 -6.72 23.14
C TYR A 42 5.18 -5.85 23.56
N LYS A 43 5.93 -6.29 24.59
CA LYS A 43 7.07 -5.56 25.18
C LYS A 43 6.75 -4.08 25.49
N GLY A 44 5.54 -3.82 25.98
CA GLY A 44 5.08 -2.48 26.39
C GLY A 44 4.46 -1.64 25.28
N GLU A 45 4.55 -2.04 24.01
CA GLU A 45 4.03 -1.32 22.86
C GLU A 45 2.78 -1.98 22.27
N ILE A 46 1.93 -1.20 21.61
CA ILE A 46 0.72 -1.69 20.94
C ILE A 46 1.03 -1.95 19.47
N PHE A 47 0.62 -3.11 18.98
CA PHE A 47 0.67 -3.51 17.57
C PHE A 47 -0.74 -3.83 17.10
N ASN A 48 -1.25 -3.04 16.15
CA ASN A 48 -2.50 -3.34 15.48
C ASN A 48 -2.18 -4.18 14.23
N ALA A 49 -2.50 -5.45 14.27
CA ALA A 49 -2.19 -6.40 13.21
C ALA A 49 -3.48 -6.82 12.47
N ILE A 50 -3.45 -6.70 11.15
CA ILE A 50 -4.50 -7.19 10.25
C ILE A 50 -3.88 -8.33 9.46
N SER A 51 -4.18 -9.56 9.88
CA SER A 51 -3.68 -10.79 9.27
C SER A 51 -4.66 -11.30 8.21
N MET A 52 -4.17 -11.56 7.00
CA MET A 52 -4.95 -11.96 5.84
C MET A 52 -4.39 -13.27 5.28
N LYS A 53 -5.11 -14.38 5.49
CA LYS A 53 -4.72 -15.72 5.01
C LYS A 53 -4.96 -15.85 3.50
N ARG A 54 -3.94 -16.30 2.78
CA ARG A 54 -3.93 -16.39 1.31
C ARG A 54 -4.20 -17.80 0.77
N ASP A 55 -4.53 -18.75 1.63
CA ASP A 55 -4.73 -20.16 1.28
C ASP A 55 -5.86 -20.42 0.27
N SER A 56 -6.85 -19.53 0.21
CA SER A 56 -8.03 -19.69 -0.64
C SER A 56 -8.01 -18.83 -1.93
N ASN A 57 -6.97 -18.04 -2.18
CA ASN A 57 -6.91 -17.02 -3.25
C ASN A 57 -8.10 -16.02 -3.25
N ARG A 58 -8.92 -16.03 -2.22
CA ARG A 58 -10.08 -15.13 -2.10
C ARG A 58 -9.70 -13.73 -1.68
N ILE A 59 -8.60 -13.57 -0.93
CA ILE A 59 -8.08 -12.26 -0.58
C ILE A 59 -7.08 -11.84 -1.64
N ARG A 60 -7.32 -10.68 -2.25
CA ARG A 60 -6.49 -10.12 -3.29
C ARG A 60 -5.97 -8.75 -2.91
N ALA A 61 -4.79 -8.41 -3.39
CA ALA A 61 -4.25 -7.07 -3.35
C ALA A 61 -4.40 -6.39 -4.70
N LYS A 62 -4.57 -5.07 -4.70
CA LYS A 62 -4.49 -4.23 -5.88
C LYS A 62 -3.85 -2.90 -5.51
N TYR A 63 -3.03 -2.38 -6.42
CA TYR A 63 -2.39 -1.09 -6.26
C TYR A 63 -2.91 -0.12 -7.29
N PHE A 64 -2.99 1.14 -6.90
CA PHE A 64 -3.42 2.26 -7.75
C PHE A 64 -2.40 3.36 -7.64
N ALA A 65 -2.00 3.90 -8.79
CA ALA A 65 -1.21 5.12 -8.89
C ALA A 65 -1.67 5.91 -10.13
N ALA A 66 -1.34 7.17 -10.22
CA ALA A 66 -1.69 7.98 -11.38
C ALA A 66 -0.51 8.86 -11.79
N PRO A 67 -0.23 8.98 -13.09
CA PRO A 67 0.84 9.82 -13.60
C PRO A 67 0.52 11.31 -13.49
N ASP A 68 -0.77 11.68 -13.42
CA ASP A 68 -1.22 13.05 -13.39
C ASP A 68 -2.31 13.26 -12.31
N LEU A 69 -2.09 14.24 -11.45
CA LEU A 69 -3.04 14.62 -10.41
C LEU A 69 -4.15 15.56 -10.91
N LYS A 70 -4.02 16.13 -12.10
CA LYS A 70 -4.91 17.20 -12.58
C LYS A 70 -6.31 16.74 -12.99
N GLY A 71 -6.53 15.46 -13.25
CA GLY A 71 -7.82 15.00 -13.78
C GLY A 71 -8.48 13.88 -12.99
N ASN A 72 -7.75 12.86 -12.63
CA ASN A 72 -8.25 11.68 -11.96
C ASN A 72 -7.39 11.36 -10.76
N SER A 73 -7.79 11.84 -9.58
CA SER A 73 -7.12 11.43 -8.37
C SER A 73 -7.15 9.91 -8.27
N VAL A 74 -6.07 9.32 -7.78
CA VAL A 74 -5.97 7.87 -7.51
C VAL A 74 -7.20 7.38 -6.76
N TYR A 75 -7.70 8.19 -5.82
CA TYR A 75 -8.90 7.86 -5.05
C TYR A 75 -10.16 7.74 -5.92
N LYS A 76 -10.36 8.57 -6.96
CA LYS A 76 -11.50 8.43 -7.87
C LYS A 76 -11.46 7.12 -8.65
N ARG A 77 -10.27 6.73 -9.13
CA ARG A 77 -10.08 5.44 -9.80
C ARG A 77 -10.35 4.28 -8.85
N TYR A 78 -9.80 4.36 -7.63
CA TYR A 78 -10.06 3.40 -6.57
C TYR A 78 -11.56 3.32 -6.24
N ALA A 79 -12.23 4.45 -6.00
CA ALA A 79 -13.64 4.50 -5.65
C ALA A 79 -14.54 3.89 -6.73
N GLY A 80 -14.29 4.20 -8.01
CA GLY A 80 -14.99 3.59 -9.12
C GLY A 80 -14.78 2.08 -9.21
N TRP A 81 -13.53 1.62 -9.03
CA TRP A 81 -13.20 0.20 -9.06
C TRP A 81 -13.73 -0.56 -7.82
N SER A 82 -13.73 0.07 -6.64
CA SER A 82 -14.13 -0.57 -5.38
C SER A 82 -15.65 -0.73 -5.25
N HIS A 83 -16.43 -0.09 -6.12
CA HIS A 83 -17.88 -0.20 -6.10
C HIS A 83 -18.31 -1.67 -6.23
N GLY A 84 -19.12 -2.15 -5.29
CA GLY A 84 -19.59 -3.54 -5.24
C GLY A 84 -18.55 -4.56 -4.75
N LYS A 85 -17.35 -4.14 -4.32
CA LYS A 85 -16.31 -5.03 -3.81
C LYS A 85 -16.24 -5.03 -2.28
N ASN A 86 -15.86 -6.16 -1.74
CA ASN A 86 -15.65 -6.33 -0.29
C ASN A 86 -14.24 -5.87 0.07
N ILE A 87 -14.10 -4.58 0.36
CA ILE A 87 -12.80 -4.01 0.74
C ILE A 87 -12.50 -4.37 2.19
N ILE A 88 -11.31 -4.90 2.44
CA ILE A 88 -10.79 -5.17 3.77
C ILE A 88 -10.11 -3.91 4.31
N LEU A 89 -9.20 -3.36 3.51
CA LEU A 89 -8.46 -2.14 3.85
C LEU A 89 -7.88 -1.49 2.60
N PHE A 90 -7.50 -0.23 2.73
CA PHE A 90 -6.55 0.41 1.85
C PHE A 90 -5.58 1.30 2.62
N SER A 91 -4.38 1.45 2.08
CA SER A 91 -3.29 2.22 2.66
C SER A 91 -2.49 2.90 1.55
N SER A 92 -1.83 4.02 1.85
CA SER A 92 -0.71 4.45 1.02
C SER A 92 0.31 3.32 0.92
N GLY A 93 0.84 3.09 -0.27
CA GLY A 93 1.87 2.08 -0.51
C GLY A 93 3.27 2.67 -0.35
N THR A 94 3.74 3.43 -1.34
CA THR A 94 5.03 4.11 -1.30
C THR A 94 4.90 5.57 -0.91
N TYR A 95 6.05 6.22 -0.67
CA TYR A 95 6.12 7.65 -0.34
C TYR A 95 5.66 8.53 -1.50
N MET A 96 5.38 9.79 -1.17
CA MET A 96 5.11 10.83 -2.16
C MET A 96 6.34 11.72 -2.35
N ASP A 97 6.73 11.92 -3.58
CA ASP A 97 7.57 13.05 -3.98
C ASP A 97 6.74 14.33 -3.86
N ARG A 98 7.07 15.14 -2.87
CA ARG A 98 6.31 16.37 -2.56
C ARG A 98 6.39 17.42 -3.66
N SER A 99 7.51 17.48 -4.37
CA SER A 99 7.73 18.46 -5.43
C SER A 99 6.91 18.17 -6.67
N LEU A 100 6.74 16.90 -6.99
CA LEU A 100 6.05 16.42 -8.17
C LEU A 100 4.66 15.84 -7.88
N GLN A 101 4.29 15.73 -6.59
CA GLN A 101 3.02 15.18 -6.13
C GLN A 101 2.67 13.84 -6.77
N ARG A 102 3.65 12.94 -6.87
CA ARG A 102 3.52 11.60 -7.44
C ARG A 102 4.21 10.59 -6.52
N PRO A 103 4.00 9.27 -6.71
CA PRO A 103 4.72 8.26 -5.95
C PRO A 103 6.24 8.43 -6.10
N GLU A 104 6.98 8.35 -4.99
CA GLU A 104 8.44 8.38 -4.99
C GLU A 104 9.00 7.02 -5.43
N GLY A 105 10.01 7.05 -6.30
CA GLY A 105 10.63 5.84 -6.85
C GLY A 105 9.85 5.22 -8.01
N LEU A 106 10.46 4.19 -8.61
CA LEU A 106 9.91 3.51 -9.77
C LEU A 106 8.49 3.00 -9.47
N THR A 107 7.54 3.46 -10.26
CA THR A 107 6.12 3.12 -10.11
C THR A 107 5.47 2.94 -11.46
N ILE A 108 4.80 1.80 -11.64
CA ILE A 108 4.04 1.43 -12.82
C ILE A 108 2.67 0.94 -12.34
N ASP A 109 1.60 1.38 -12.96
CA ASP A 109 0.24 0.92 -12.65
C ASP A 109 -0.41 0.35 -13.91
N ASN A 110 -0.63 -0.96 -13.90
CA ASN A 110 -1.23 -1.69 -15.01
C ASN A 110 -0.51 -1.43 -16.34
N GLY A 111 0.82 -1.59 -16.35
CA GLY A 111 1.69 -1.37 -17.50
C GLY A 111 1.97 0.09 -17.86
N ILE A 112 1.34 1.05 -17.17
CA ILE A 112 1.50 2.48 -17.43
C ILE A 112 2.53 3.07 -16.47
N PRO A 113 3.66 3.61 -16.95
CA PRO A 113 4.64 4.28 -16.11
C PRO A 113 4.05 5.52 -15.42
N VAL A 114 4.18 5.59 -14.10
CA VAL A 114 3.77 6.74 -13.26
C VAL A 114 4.99 7.54 -12.83
N ASN A 115 6.05 6.86 -12.44
CA ASN A 115 7.35 7.42 -12.16
C ASN A 115 8.43 6.43 -12.56
N GLU A 116 9.28 6.83 -13.51
CA GLU A 116 10.37 5.98 -14.01
C GLU A 116 11.68 6.15 -13.22
N THR A 117 11.69 7.03 -12.21
CA THR A 117 12.88 7.31 -11.42
C THR A 117 13.16 6.16 -10.47
N LEU A 118 14.31 5.51 -10.61
CA LEU A 118 14.77 4.48 -9.70
C LEU A 118 15.56 5.12 -8.55
N ILE A 119 15.07 4.97 -7.33
CA ILE A 119 15.77 5.46 -6.13
C ILE A 119 16.79 4.41 -5.68
N SER A 120 18.04 4.83 -5.50
CA SER A 120 19.12 3.99 -4.98
C SER A 120 19.42 4.31 -3.51
N GLY A 121 19.94 3.31 -2.79
CA GLY A 121 20.50 3.48 -1.45
C GLY A 121 19.51 3.37 -0.29
N ARG A 122 18.22 3.61 -0.49
CA ARG A 122 17.23 3.54 0.59
C ARG A 122 15.97 2.75 0.24
N MET A 123 15.50 2.81 -0.99
CA MET A 123 14.28 2.12 -1.43
C MET A 123 14.66 0.84 -2.20
N ASP A 124 14.98 -0.21 -1.48
CA ASP A 124 15.55 -1.44 -2.05
C ASP A 124 14.51 -2.51 -2.37
N ALA A 125 13.26 -2.32 -1.97
CA ALA A 125 12.16 -3.20 -2.36
C ALA A 125 11.57 -2.77 -3.70
N LEU A 126 11.57 -3.66 -4.67
CA LEU A 126 10.69 -3.58 -5.83
C LEU A 126 9.50 -4.51 -5.59
N VAL A 127 8.34 -3.93 -5.39
CA VAL A 127 7.09 -4.63 -5.09
C VAL A 127 6.33 -4.85 -6.38
N ILE A 128 5.90 -6.08 -6.63
CA ILE A 128 5.09 -6.45 -7.79
C ILE A 128 3.74 -6.93 -7.27
N VAL A 129 2.67 -6.29 -7.72
CA VAL A 129 1.30 -6.69 -7.42
C VAL A 129 0.72 -7.37 -8.66
N TYR A 130 0.51 -8.68 -8.57
CA TYR A 130 -0.01 -9.46 -9.67
C TYR A 130 -1.50 -9.26 -9.87
N THR A 131 -1.99 -9.47 -11.08
CA THR A 131 -3.43 -9.45 -11.41
C THR A 131 -4.23 -10.48 -10.60
N SER A 132 -3.59 -11.59 -10.21
CA SER A 132 -4.13 -12.57 -9.26
C SER A 132 -4.25 -12.05 -7.82
N GLY A 133 -3.81 -10.81 -7.56
CA GLY A 133 -3.81 -10.20 -6.23
C GLY A 133 -2.70 -10.71 -5.31
N GLY A 134 -1.73 -11.47 -5.81
CA GLY A 134 -0.51 -11.81 -5.10
C GLY A 134 0.44 -10.61 -5.03
N ILE A 135 1.35 -10.63 -4.04
CA ILE A 135 2.43 -9.67 -3.92
C ILE A 135 3.76 -10.42 -3.87
N ALA A 136 4.71 -9.98 -4.69
CA ALA A 136 6.10 -10.39 -4.61
C ALA A 136 7.00 -9.19 -4.37
N VAL A 137 8.15 -9.43 -3.77
CA VAL A 137 9.17 -8.41 -3.53
C VAL A 137 10.51 -8.92 -3.98
N SER A 138 11.22 -8.08 -4.74
CA SER A 138 12.62 -8.30 -5.09
C SER A 138 13.49 -7.31 -4.34
N ASN A 139 14.63 -7.80 -3.84
CA ASN A 139 15.65 -6.97 -3.24
C ASN A 139 16.57 -6.42 -4.34
N LEU A 140 16.47 -5.14 -4.61
CA LEU A 140 17.28 -4.48 -5.65
C LEU A 140 18.79 -4.41 -5.31
N LYS A 141 19.19 -4.72 -4.06
CA LYS A 141 20.62 -4.86 -3.70
C LYS A 141 21.22 -6.18 -4.15
N ASP A 142 20.39 -7.23 -4.26
CA ASP A 142 20.88 -8.56 -4.69
C ASP A 142 21.21 -8.60 -6.18
N GLY A 143 20.88 -7.56 -6.93
CA GLY A 143 21.22 -7.36 -8.33
C GLY A 143 20.14 -7.88 -9.26
N ASP A 144 20.10 -9.19 -9.51
CA ASP A 144 19.21 -9.75 -10.52
C ASP A 144 17.77 -9.91 -10.03
N LEU A 145 16.88 -9.22 -10.71
CA LEU A 145 15.44 -9.37 -10.59
C LEU A 145 14.99 -10.50 -11.52
N THR A 146 14.44 -11.58 -10.99
CA THR A 146 13.88 -12.67 -11.78
C THR A 146 12.37 -12.60 -11.78
N LEU A 147 11.76 -12.44 -12.95
CA LEU A 147 10.33 -12.35 -13.13
C LEU A 147 9.81 -13.50 -13.98
N ASN A 148 8.60 -13.94 -13.65
CA ASN A 148 7.88 -14.90 -14.47
C ASN A 148 6.91 -14.11 -15.37
N GLY A 149 6.98 -14.32 -16.69
CA GLY A 149 5.97 -13.81 -17.62
C GLY A 149 4.71 -14.70 -17.61
N ASN A 150 3.61 -14.17 -18.11
CA ASN A 150 2.34 -14.89 -18.27
C ASN A 150 2.43 -15.89 -19.44
N GLY A 151 3.07 -17.04 -19.22
CA GLY A 151 2.90 -18.23 -20.06
C GLY A 151 3.69 -18.30 -21.37
N ILE A 152 4.13 -17.22 -21.99
CA ILE A 152 4.84 -17.23 -23.27
C ILE A 152 6.32 -16.87 -23.13
N ASN A 153 6.68 -16.10 -22.12
CA ASN A 153 8.06 -15.70 -21.88
C ASN A 153 8.66 -16.47 -20.69
N PRO A 154 9.78 -17.15 -20.89
CA PRO A 154 10.51 -17.78 -19.81
C PRO A 154 10.96 -16.70 -18.80
N LYS A 155 11.35 -17.16 -17.61
CA LYS A 155 11.92 -16.30 -16.56
C LYS A 155 12.92 -15.31 -17.16
N ARG A 156 12.60 -14.01 -17.07
CA ARG A 156 13.52 -12.96 -17.44
C ARG A 156 14.28 -12.47 -16.21
N LYS A 157 15.55 -12.17 -16.40
CA LYS A 157 16.40 -11.55 -15.38
C LYS A 157 16.73 -10.13 -15.80
N PHE A 158 16.62 -9.21 -14.86
CA PHE A 158 16.94 -7.80 -15.07
C PHE A 158 17.79 -7.28 -13.92
N ASN A 159 18.81 -6.50 -14.21
CA ASN A 159 19.56 -5.75 -13.21
C ASN A 159 19.33 -4.25 -13.38
N ILE A 160 18.13 -3.82 -13.07
CA ILE A 160 17.63 -2.48 -13.38
C ILE A 160 18.40 -1.34 -12.70
N ARG A 161 19.23 -1.65 -11.68
CA ARG A 161 20.11 -0.65 -11.03
C ARG A 161 21.47 -0.48 -11.68
N LYS A 162 21.96 -1.51 -12.34
CA LYS A 162 23.32 -1.50 -12.93
C LYS A 162 23.30 -1.22 -14.42
N SER A 163 22.22 -1.53 -15.09
CA SER A 163 22.11 -1.46 -16.54
C SER A 163 20.88 -0.64 -16.95
N THR A 164 21.11 0.39 -17.75
CA THR A 164 20.02 1.14 -18.39
C THR A 164 19.24 0.27 -19.35
N TRP A 165 19.92 -0.62 -20.09
CA TRP A 165 19.28 -1.57 -21.00
C TRP A 165 18.33 -2.51 -20.25
N ASP A 166 18.77 -3.07 -19.12
CA ASP A 166 17.92 -3.93 -18.30
C ASP A 166 16.72 -3.17 -17.73
N LYS A 167 16.88 -1.87 -17.44
CA LYS A 167 15.78 -1.03 -17.02
C LYS A 167 14.77 -0.81 -18.14
N ASP A 168 15.24 -0.50 -19.34
CA ASP A 168 14.39 -0.29 -20.51
C ASP A 168 13.64 -1.59 -20.88
N ASP A 169 14.34 -2.72 -20.90
CA ASP A 169 13.75 -4.04 -21.11
C ASP A 169 12.71 -4.40 -20.02
N PHE A 170 12.99 -4.02 -18.77
CA PHE A 170 12.04 -4.20 -17.68
C PHE A 170 10.78 -3.34 -17.87
N MET A 171 10.92 -2.10 -18.32
CA MET A 171 9.79 -1.21 -18.61
C MET A 171 8.93 -1.77 -19.75
N GLU A 172 9.53 -2.28 -20.82
CA GLU A 172 8.81 -2.94 -21.92
C GLU A 172 8.11 -4.23 -21.45
N TRP A 173 8.79 -5.03 -20.62
CA TRP A 173 8.16 -6.18 -20.00
C TRP A 173 6.96 -5.78 -19.14
N ALA A 174 7.11 -4.77 -18.28
CA ALA A 174 6.04 -4.29 -17.41
C ALA A 174 4.83 -3.81 -18.19
N LYS A 175 5.06 -3.14 -19.31
CA LYS A 175 4.01 -2.69 -20.24
C LYS A 175 3.30 -3.87 -20.91
N SER A 176 4.06 -4.85 -21.41
CA SER A 176 3.49 -6.02 -22.12
C SER A 176 2.69 -6.95 -21.19
N GLU A 177 3.07 -7.03 -19.92
CA GLU A 177 2.40 -7.85 -18.91
C GLU A 177 1.33 -7.07 -18.10
N GLU A 178 1.08 -5.82 -18.48
CA GLU A 178 0.20 -4.91 -17.70
C GLU A 178 0.55 -4.92 -16.21
N ALA A 179 1.87 -4.99 -15.92
CA ALA A 179 2.35 -5.18 -14.56
C ALA A 179 2.08 -3.94 -13.69
N THR A 180 1.82 -4.19 -12.42
CA THR A 180 1.76 -3.16 -11.39
C THR A 180 2.95 -3.29 -10.47
N VAL A 181 3.75 -2.23 -10.36
CA VAL A 181 5.03 -2.23 -9.64
C VAL A 181 5.18 -0.94 -8.87
N PHE A 182 5.76 -1.01 -7.68
CA PHE A 182 6.21 0.18 -6.96
C PHE A 182 7.45 -0.09 -6.12
N GLN A 183 8.25 0.94 -5.90
CA GLN A 183 9.46 0.89 -5.11
C GLN A 183 9.21 1.44 -3.70
N THR A 184 9.78 0.80 -2.67
CA THR A 184 9.72 1.25 -1.27
C THR A 184 10.91 0.74 -0.46
N HIS A 185 10.96 1.02 0.86
CA HIS A 185 11.99 0.46 1.73
C HIS A 185 11.79 -1.04 1.96
N LEU A 186 12.85 -1.81 1.78
CA LEU A 186 12.93 -3.20 2.18
C LEU A 186 13.45 -3.29 3.61
N LEU A 187 12.65 -3.82 4.51
CA LEU A 187 12.96 -3.88 5.93
C LEU A 187 13.43 -5.28 6.35
N ILE A 188 12.70 -6.30 5.94
CA ILE A 188 13.02 -7.71 6.13
C ILE A 188 13.01 -8.40 4.78
N TYR A 189 13.95 -9.31 4.56
CA TYR A 189 13.99 -10.17 3.39
C TYR A 189 14.59 -11.52 3.75
N LYS A 190 13.87 -12.61 3.44
CA LYS A 190 14.25 -13.98 3.79
C LYS A 190 14.55 -14.12 5.29
N ASN A 191 13.64 -13.62 6.14
CA ASN A 191 13.73 -13.67 7.60
C ASN A 191 14.95 -12.93 8.20
N GLU A 192 15.53 -11.95 7.48
CA GLU A 192 16.66 -11.14 7.92
C GLU A 192 16.36 -9.65 7.85
N LEU A 193 16.83 -8.89 8.84
CA LEU A 193 16.74 -7.42 8.85
C LEU A 193 17.69 -6.83 7.78
N LYS A 194 17.16 -6.00 6.88
CA LYS A 194 17.90 -5.41 5.74
C LYS A 194 18.22 -3.92 5.89
N ILE A 195 17.69 -3.28 6.92
CA ILE A 195 18.01 -1.88 7.22
C ILE A 195 18.96 -1.80 8.43
N SER A 196 19.73 -0.72 8.50
CA SER A 196 20.69 -0.48 9.58
C SER A 196 20.30 0.75 10.43
N SER A 197 20.79 0.81 11.66
CA SER A 197 20.57 1.92 12.59
C SER A 197 21.34 3.20 12.23
N VAL A 198 22.16 3.20 11.19
CA VAL A 198 23.11 4.28 10.87
C VAL A 198 22.45 5.58 10.43
N ASN A 199 21.17 5.57 10.08
CA ASN A 199 20.42 6.78 9.72
C ASN A 199 19.78 7.42 10.96
N SER A 200 20.59 7.87 11.91
CA SER A 200 20.18 8.45 13.19
C SER A 200 19.35 9.75 13.11
N ASN A 201 19.27 10.38 11.94
CA ASN A 201 18.49 11.61 11.72
C ASN A 201 17.07 11.35 11.23
N GLU A 202 16.62 10.11 11.25
CA GLU A 202 15.29 9.77 10.82
C GLU A 202 14.25 10.19 11.85
N LYS A 203 13.18 10.86 11.38
CA LYS A 203 12.10 11.31 12.25
C LYS A 203 11.40 10.11 12.90
N SER A 204 11.16 10.23 14.19
CA SER A 204 10.29 9.33 14.92
C SER A 204 8.83 9.65 14.56
N GLN A 205 8.09 8.65 14.13
CA GLN A 205 6.67 8.75 13.75
C GLN A 205 5.98 7.41 13.91
N GLU A 206 4.66 7.37 13.78
CA GLU A 206 3.92 6.13 13.61
C GLU A 206 4.46 5.34 12.43
N ARG A 207 4.35 4.01 12.49
CA ARG A 207 4.84 3.14 11.42
C ARG A 207 3.77 2.18 10.96
N ARG A 208 3.78 1.91 9.66
CA ARG A 208 2.94 0.89 9.05
C ARG A 208 3.77 0.03 8.12
N PHE A 209 3.61 -1.27 8.26
CA PHE A 209 4.38 -2.25 7.51
C PHE A 209 3.46 -3.26 6.86
N LEU A 210 3.83 -3.74 5.67
CA LEU A 210 3.29 -4.94 5.09
C LEU A 210 4.34 -6.04 5.22
N ALA A 211 4.01 -7.07 5.96
CA ALA A 211 4.78 -8.31 6.04
C ALA A 211 4.08 -9.43 5.28
N VAL A 212 4.83 -10.26 4.59
CA VAL A 212 4.37 -11.48 3.95
C VAL A 212 5.26 -12.63 4.38
N GLY A 213 4.66 -13.73 4.72
CA GLY A 213 5.38 -14.92 5.19
C GLY A 213 4.45 -16.10 5.35
N LYS A 214 4.84 -17.02 6.23
CA LYS A 214 4.05 -18.20 6.60
C LYS A 214 3.68 -18.14 8.08
N ASP A 215 2.46 -18.54 8.41
CA ASP A 215 2.03 -18.75 9.78
C ASP A 215 2.58 -20.08 10.34
N ASP A 216 2.23 -20.41 11.58
CA ASP A 216 2.59 -21.65 12.28
C ASP A 216 2.10 -22.92 11.58
N GLU A 217 1.03 -22.81 10.76
CA GLU A 217 0.52 -23.91 9.93
C GLU A 217 1.24 -24.00 8.57
N GLY A 218 2.23 -23.14 8.30
CA GLY A 218 2.95 -23.06 7.02
C GLY A 218 2.16 -22.39 5.89
N LYS A 219 1.02 -21.78 6.18
CA LYS A 219 0.17 -21.10 5.20
C LYS A 219 0.65 -19.69 4.93
N VAL A 220 0.52 -19.24 3.69
CA VAL A 220 0.88 -17.87 3.32
C VAL A 220 -0.08 -16.88 3.97
N VAL A 221 0.50 -15.92 4.69
CA VAL A 221 -0.22 -14.82 5.35
C VAL A 221 0.39 -13.49 4.96
N HIS A 222 -0.47 -12.51 4.67
CA HIS A 222 -0.11 -11.10 4.56
C HIS A 222 -0.58 -10.39 5.83
N VAL A 223 0.30 -9.63 6.45
CA VAL A 223 -0.01 -8.92 7.69
C VAL A 223 0.30 -7.44 7.50
N ILE A 224 -0.72 -6.59 7.64
CA ILE A 224 -0.49 -5.15 7.84
C ILE A 224 -0.34 -4.93 9.33
N VAL A 225 0.80 -4.38 9.74
CA VAL A 225 1.06 -4.00 11.14
C VAL A 225 1.13 -2.48 11.23
N HIS A 226 0.24 -1.91 12.00
CA HIS A 226 0.26 -0.49 12.35
C HIS A 226 0.74 -0.32 13.79
N CYS A 227 1.84 0.42 13.94
CA CYS A 227 2.48 0.73 15.22
C CYS A 227 2.22 2.21 15.54
N PRO A 228 1.27 2.52 16.43
CA PRO A 228 0.94 3.90 16.79
C PRO A 228 2.02 4.57 17.63
N THR A 229 2.89 3.80 18.28
CA THR A 229 4.04 4.32 19.03
C THR A 229 5.08 4.86 18.06
N HIS A 230 5.45 6.13 18.22
CA HIS A 230 6.45 6.77 17.39
C HIS A 230 7.82 6.09 17.51
N SER A 231 8.45 5.81 16.38
CA SER A 231 9.76 5.18 16.29
C SER A 231 10.46 5.58 14.99
N THR A 232 11.78 5.43 14.95
CA THR A 232 12.52 5.46 13.68
C THR A 232 12.11 4.27 12.82
N LEU A 233 12.42 4.31 11.53
CA LEU A 233 12.11 3.18 10.64
C LEU A 233 12.83 1.90 11.08
N TYR A 234 14.10 2.03 11.49
CA TYR A 234 14.88 0.91 11.99
C TYR A 234 14.28 0.29 13.26
N GLU A 235 13.98 1.12 14.26
CA GLU A 235 13.40 0.65 15.52
C GLU A 235 12.04 0.02 15.32
N GLY A 236 11.14 0.69 14.57
CA GLY A 236 9.83 0.18 14.23
C GLY A 236 9.91 -1.15 13.47
N ALA A 237 10.80 -1.26 12.48
CA ALA A 237 11.01 -2.49 11.73
C ALA A 237 11.51 -3.63 12.62
N LYS A 238 12.52 -3.37 13.46
CA LYS A 238 13.09 -4.37 14.39
C LYS A 238 12.05 -4.87 15.39
N LYS A 239 11.29 -3.95 16.02
CA LYS A 239 10.24 -4.28 16.98
C LYS A 239 9.10 -5.06 16.33
N THR A 240 8.68 -4.65 15.14
CA THR A 240 7.62 -5.35 14.40
C THR A 240 8.08 -6.74 13.96
N PHE A 241 9.31 -6.89 13.51
CA PHE A 241 9.86 -8.20 13.15
C PHE A 241 9.89 -9.14 14.37
N ASP A 242 10.35 -8.64 15.52
CA ASP A 242 10.35 -9.39 16.79
C ASP A 242 8.92 -9.79 17.22
N PHE A 243 7.96 -8.87 17.08
CA PHE A 243 6.55 -9.13 17.34
C PHE A 243 5.98 -10.23 16.42
N LEU A 244 6.19 -10.12 15.12
CA LEU A 244 5.69 -11.11 14.15
C LEU A 244 6.28 -12.49 14.40
N LYS A 245 7.58 -12.55 14.69
CA LYS A 245 8.29 -13.82 14.94
C LYS A 245 7.89 -14.47 16.25
N ASN A 246 7.81 -13.71 17.36
CA ASN A 246 7.69 -14.28 18.71
C ASN A 246 6.27 -14.23 19.28
N SER A 247 5.37 -13.43 18.71
CA SER A 247 3.98 -13.30 19.16
C SER A 247 2.96 -13.80 18.15
N LYS A 248 3.34 -13.89 16.89
CA LYS A 248 2.50 -14.40 15.79
C LYS A 248 3.06 -15.70 15.17
N ASP A 249 4.18 -16.21 15.65
CA ASP A 249 4.88 -17.41 15.15
C ASP A 249 5.04 -17.40 13.62
N MET A 250 5.33 -16.21 13.07
CA MET A 250 5.40 -15.99 11.64
C MET A 250 6.83 -16.09 11.11
N GLU A 251 7.06 -16.92 10.11
CA GLU A 251 8.26 -16.90 9.29
C GLU A 251 8.14 -15.79 8.23
N VAL A 252 8.84 -14.67 8.43
CA VAL A 252 8.70 -13.48 7.57
C VAL A 252 9.56 -13.62 6.32
N ASN A 253 8.94 -13.84 5.17
CA ASN A 253 9.64 -13.83 3.88
C ASN A 253 10.13 -12.44 3.50
N PHE A 254 9.25 -11.44 3.59
CA PHE A 254 9.63 -10.04 3.45
C PHE A 254 8.74 -9.10 4.27
N MET A 255 9.28 -7.94 4.61
CA MET A 255 8.55 -6.83 5.18
C MET A 255 8.97 -5.52 4.52
N ILE A 256 8.00 -4.73 4.13
CA ILE A 256 8.19 -3.42 3.48
C ILE A 256 7.53 -2.31 4.28
N ASN A 257 8.03 -1.08 4.10
CA ASN A 257 7.39 0.09 4.66
C ASN A 257 6.22 0.56 3.79
N LEU A 258 5.13 0.95 4.46
CA LEU A 258 4.03 1.71 3.87
C LEU A 258 4.09 3.14 4.40
N ASP A 259 3.71 4.14 3.57
CA ASP A 259 3.83 5.54 3.98
C ASP A 259 2.90 5.88 5.15
N THR A 260 3.50 6.41 6.22
CA THR A 260 2.82 6.96 7.41
C THR A 260 3.25 8.41 7.66
N GLY A 261 3.91 9.04 6.68
CA GLY A 261 4.36 10.42 6.74
C GLY A 261 3.32 11.39 6.20
N TYR A 262 3.69 12.09 5.15
CA TYR A 262 2.83 13.10 4.53
C TYR A 262 1.56 12.52 3.90
N GLN A 263 1.63 11.28 3.41
CA GLN A 263 0.53 10.55 2.79
C GLN A 263 0.02 9.41 3.70
N ASP A 264 -0.16 9.68 4.99
CA ASP A 264 -0.69 8.66 5.91
C ASP A 264 -2.17 8.39 5.68
N VAL A 265 -2.48 7.85 4.51
CA VAL A 265 -3.81 7.36 4.17
C VAL A 265 -3.93 5.92 4.62
N PHE A 266 -4.88 5.65 5.49
CA PHE A 266 -5.23 4.29 5.91
C PHE A 266 -6.69 4.21 6.31
N ARG A 267 -7.39 3.21 5.78
CA ARG A 267 -8.77 2.88 6.16
C ARG A 267 -8.91 1.37 6.26
N LEU A 268 -9.36 0.93 7.41
CA LEU A 268 -9.74 -0.46 7.68
C LEU A 268 -11.26 -0.54 7.73
N PHE A 269 -11.83 -1.59 7.15
CA PHE A 269 -13.27 -1.83 7.18
C PHE A 269 -13.58 -2.98 8.13
N ASN A 270 -14.65 -2.84 8.88
CA ASN A 270 -15.21 -3.91 9.70
C ASN A 270 -15.93 -4.93 8.80
N ARG A 271 -16.31 -6.06 9.38
CA ARG A 271 -17.00 -7.13 8.64
C ARG A 271 -18.34 -6.70 8.02
N ASP A 272 -19.01 -5.72 8.60
CA ASP A 272 -20.25 -5.14 8.09
C ASP A 272 -20.04 -4.09 7.01
N GLY A 273 -18.79 -3.86 6.60
CA GLY A 273 -18.40 -2.85 5.63
C GLY A 273 -18.32 -1.43 6.18
N SER A 274 -18.58 -1.22 7.48
CA SER A 274 -18.37 0.06 8.13
C SER A 274 -16.89 0.35 8.30
N LEU A 275 -16.52 1.64 8.32
CA LEU A 275 -15.14 2.04 8.64
C LEU A 275 -14.82 1.73 10.10
N ASN A 276 -13.63 1.16 10.33
CA ASN A 276 -13.10 1.02 11.68
C ASN A 276 -12.71 2.40 12.23
N PRO A 277 -13.28 2.86 13.35
CA PRO A 277 -13.04 4.21 13.86
C PRO A 277 -11.67 4.36 14.54
N THR A 278 -11.07 3.26 14.97
CA THR A 278 -9.89 3.27 15.84
C THR A 278 -8.60 3.11 15.04
N ILE A 279 -8.60 2.25 14.02
CA ILE A 279 -7.41 1.92 13.23
C ILE A 279 -7.52 2.64 11.89
N ARG A 280 -7.04 3.87 11.82
CA ARG A 280 -7.09 4.71 10.61
C ARG A 280 -5.91 5.68 10.56
N GLY A 281 -5.49 6.06 9.36
CA GLY A 281 -4.56 7.17 9.13
C GLY A 281 -5.27 8.53 9.17
N PRO A 282 -4.58 9.61 9.51
CA PRO A 282 -5.15 10.96 9.63
C PRO A 282 -5.44 11.63 8.29
N VAL A 283 -4.80 11.18 7.20
CA VAL A 283 -4.89 11.84 5.89
C VAL A 283 -6.12 11.39 5.11
N GLU A 284 -6.77 12.35 4.44
CA GLU A 284 -7.95 12.06 3.63
C GLU A 284 -7.58 11.31 2.35
N PRO A 285 -8.34 10.25 2.00
CA PRO A 285 -8.05 9.41 0.83
C PRO A 285 -8.04 10.17 -0.50
N SER A 286 -8.79 11.26 -0.60
CA SER A 286 -8.85 12.10 -1.82
C SER A 286 -7.53 12.75 -2.21
N THR A 287 -6.56 12.82 -1.28
CA THR A 287 -5.23 13.38 -1.51
C THR A 287 -4.18 12.32 -1.86
N ALA A 288 -4.56 11.04 -1.88
CA ALA A 288 -3.64 9.95 -2.12
C ALA A 288 -3.02 9.99 -3.53
N VAL A 289 -1.71 9.87 -3.62
CA VAL A 289 -1.00 9.71 -4.90
C VAL A 289 -0.80 8.26 -5.29
N ASN A 290 -0.96 7.35 -4.33
CA ASN A 290 -1.00 5.92 -4.55
C ASN A 290 -1.79 5.23 -3.43
N LEU A 291 -2.40 4.09 -3.73
CA LEU A 291 -3.15 3.27 -2.78
C LEU A 291 -2.88 1.78 -3.02
N LEU A 292 -2.51 1.09 -1.96
CA LEU A 292 -2.51 -0.37 -1.89
C LEU A 292 -3.79 -0.80 -1.17
N THR A 293 -4.61 -1.62 -1.79
CA THR A 293 -5.85 -2.13 -1.20
C THR A 293 -5.85 -3.64 -1.13
N TYR A 294 -6.51 -4.17 -0.10
CA TYR A 294 -6.85 -5.57 0.02
C TYR A 294 -8.37 -5.74 0.00
N TYR A 295 -8.84 -6.72 -0.73
CA TYR A 295 -10.25 -7.00 -0.89
C TYR A 295 -10.51 -8.49 -0.95
N PHE A 296 -11.75 -8.85 -0.67
CA PHE A 296 -12.23 -10.22 -0.72
C PHE A 296 -13.04 -10.43 -2.01
N GLU A 297 -12.72 -11.48 -2.76
CA GLU A 297 -13.42 -11.87 -3.98
C GLU A 297 -14.41 -13.00 -3.76
#